data_befe3bf9c83e64135d1bcc2d2a9f6b73
#
_entry.id   befe3bf9c83e64135d1bcc2d2a9f6b73
#
_cell.length_a   1.000
_cell.length_b   1.000
_cell.length_c   1.000
_cell.angle_alpha   90.00
_cell.angle_beta   90.00
_cell.angle_gamma   90.00
#
_symmetry.space_group_name_H-M   'P 1'
#
loop_
_entity.id
_entity.type
_entity.pdbx_description
1 polymer ?
#
loop_
_entity_poly.entity_id
_entity_poly.type
_entity_poly.pdbx_seq_one_letter_code
_entity_poly.pdbx_strand_id
1 'polypeptide(L)'
;MNTLFLLLPVIVWAAGSLAGAEFTAADLEFFEKKIRPVLAEHCYKCHSADAKKLKGDLMLDHRAGVFKGGETGPAIVSAKPEQSLLIEAIEYDNVDLEMPPRGKLSDQQIADFTEWVKRGAPWPKEAA
;
A
#
# COMPACT_ATOMS: atom_id res chain seq x y z
N MET A 1 28.35 -8.43 64.03
CA MET A 1 28.62 -8.00 62.67
C MET A 1 27.41 -8.33 61.82
N ASN A 2 26.56 -7.35 61.55
CA ASN A 2 25.36 -7.53 60.74
C ASN A 2 25.70 -7.18 59.30
N THR A 3 25.73 -8.19 58.44
CA THR A 3 25.92 -7.97 57.01
C THR A 3 24.56 -7.71 56.38
N LEU A 4 24.28 -6.45 56.08
CA LEU A 4 23.07 -6.01 55.41
C LEU A 4 23.22 -6.30 53.92
N PHE A 5 22.55 -7.35 53.40
CA PHE A 5 22.45 -7.63 51.98
C PHE A 5 21.42 -6.67 51.35
N LEU A 6 21.91 -5.66 50.67
CA LEU A 6 21.09 -4.80 49.81
C LEU A 6 20.70 -5.58 48.56
N LEU A 7 19.46 -6.03 48.50
CA LEU A 7 18.87 -6.56 47.27
C LEU A 7 18.50 -5.40 46.37
N LEU A 8 19.31 -5.19 45.31
CA LEU A 8 18.98 -4.27 44.25
C LEU A 8 17.89 -4.88 43.36
N PRO A 9 16.80 -4.18 43.05
CA PRO A 9 15.81 -4.69 42.12
C PRO A 9 16.38 -4.71 40.69
N VAL A 10 16.39 -5.89 40.09
CA VAL A 10 16.68 -6.06 38.67
C VAL A 10 15.47 -5.56 37.92
N ILE A 11 15.59 -4.38 37.31
CA ILE A 11 14.58 -3.85 36.38
C ILE A 11 14.77 -4.60 35.07
N VAL A 12 13.92 -5.59 34.83
CA VAL A 12 13.84 -6.25 33.54
C VAL A 12 13.10 -5.31 32.58
N TRP A 13 13.83 -4.68 31.70
CA TRP A 13 13.24 -3.97 30.57
C TRP A 13 12.71 -5.04 29.61
N ALA A 14 11.40 -5.20 29.55
CA ALA A 14 10.77 -5.94 28.49
C ALA A 14 10.98 -5.15 27.19
N ALA A 15 11.90 -5.60 26.36
CA ALA A 15 12.03 -5.13 24.99
C ALA A 15 10.75 -5.57 24.25
N GLY A 16 9.77 -4.69 24.20
CA GLY A 16 8.62 -4.87 23.35
C GLY A 16 9.12 -4.94 21.91
N SER A 17 9.03 -6.11 21.28
CA SER A 17 9.22 -6.23 19.85
C SER A 17 8.22 -5.33 19.18
N LEU A 18 8.68 -4.26 18.55
CA LEU A 18 7.93 -3.53 17.55
C LEU A 18 7.83 -4.44 16.30
N ALA A 19 7.00 -5.47 16.40
CA ALA A 19 6.51 -6.14 15.21
C ALA A 19 5.73 -5.08 14.44
N GLY A 20 6.14 -4.79 13.18
CA GLY A 20 5.41 -3.90 12.31
C GLY A 20 3.93 -4.28 12.34
N ALA A 21 3.04 -3.28 12.48
CA ALA A 21 1.61 -3.52 12.58
C ALA A 21 1.17 -4.33 11.34
N GLU A 22 0.77 -5.58 11.56
CA GLU A 22 0.15 -6.39 10.52
C GLU A 22 -1.23 -5.81 10.21
N PHE A 23 -1.64 -5.89 8.94
CA PHE A 23 -2.97 -5.47 8.53
C PHE A 23 -4.03 -6.37 9.15
N THR A 24 -5.17 -5.79 9.50
CA THR A 24 -6.29 -6.55 10.06
C THR A 24 -6.92 -7.43 8.98
N ALA A 25 -7.68 -8.45 9.42
CA ALA A 25 -8.47 -9.28 8.50
C ALA A 25 -9.46 -8.44 7.67
N ALA A 26 -10.04 -7.40 8.28
CA ALA A 26 -10.94 -6.48 7.60
C ALA A 26 -10.22 -5.66 6.52
N ASP A 27 -9.00 -5.22 6.76
CA ASP A 27 -8.19 -4.50 5.77
C ASP A 27 -7.84 -5.38 4.57
N LEU A 28 -7.48 -6.63 4.82
CA LEU A 28 -7.16 -7.59 3.77
C LEU A 28 -8.40 -7.96 2.95
N GLU A 29 -9.54 -8.12 3.60
CA GLU A 29 -10.83 -8.35 2.92
C GLU A 29 -11.22 -7.16 2.04
N PHE A 30 -11.04 -5.95 2.55
CA PHE A 30 -11.28 -4.73 1.77
C PHE A 30 -10.43 -4.69 0.50
N PHE A 31 -9.14 -4.99 0.62
CA PHE A 31 -8.25 -5.09 -0.53
C PHE A 31 -8.74 -6.13 -1.54
N GLU A 32 -9.05 -7.35 -1.09
CA GLU A 32 -9.46 -8.45 -1.99
C GLU A 32 -10.79 -8.20 -2.68
N LYS A 33 -11.72 -7.51 -2.01
CA LYS A 33 -13.06 -7.24 -2.56
C LYS A 33 -13.15 -5.96 -3.37
N LYS A 34 -12.42 -4.91 -2.99
CA LYS A 34 -12.58 -3.57 -3.54
C LYS A 34 -11.41 -3.09 -4.38
N ILE A 35 -10.21 -3.53 -4.13
CA ILE A 35 -9.00 -3.00 -4.77
C ILE A 35 -8.44 -3.96 -5.82
N ARG A 36 -8.10 -5.20 -5.44
CA ARG A 36 -7.50 -6.17 -6.36
C ARG A 36 -8.32 -6.40 -7.63
N PRO A 37 -9.65 -6.56 -7.59
CA PRO A 37 -10.44 -6.74 -8.81
C PRO A 37 -10.33 -5.56 -9.78
N VAL A 38 -10.29 -4.34 -9.27
CA VAL A 38 -10.15 -3.12 -10.09
C VAL A 38 -8.75 -3.01 -10.69
N LEU A 39 -7.72 -3.29 -9.89
CA LEU A 39 -6.33 -3.35 -10.39
C LEU A 39 -6.21 -4.37 -11.53
N ALA A 40 -6.73 -5.57 -11.34
CA ALA A 40 -6.67 -6.65 -12.34
C ALA A 40 -7.39 -6.26 -13.63
N GLU A 41 -8.58 -5.69 -13.54
CA GLU A 41 -9.40 -5.33 -14.69
C GLU A 41 -8.87 -4.11 -15.46
N HIS A 42 -8.39 -3.09 -14.75
CA HIS A 42 -8.10 -1.78 -15.35
C HIS A 42 -6.61 -1.42 -15.42
N CYS A 43 -5.74 -2.09 -14.69
CA CYS A 43 -4.34 -1.68 -14.55
C CYS A 43 -3.32 -2.72 -15.01
N TYR A 44 -3.53 -4.00 -14.72
CA TYR A 44 -2.52 -5.05 -14.93
C TYR A 44 -2.14 -5.30 -16.39
N LYS A 45 -3.00 -4.96 -17.32
CA LYS A 45 -2.68 -5.11 -18.75
C LYS A 45 -1.41 -4.33 -19.13
N CYS A 46 -1.17 -3.19 -18.47
CA CYS A 46 -0.03 -2.31 -18.73
C CYS A 46 0.95 -2.24 -17.55
N HIS A 47 0.51 -2.56 -16.34
CA HIS A 47 1.26 -2.36 -15.10
C HIS A 47 1.35 -3.64 -14.25
N SER A 48 1.88 -4.70 -14.86
CA SER A 48 2.15 -5.98 -14.18
C SER A 48 3.34 -6.68 -14.81
N ALA A 49 3.83 -7.70 -14.12
CA ALA A 49 4.91 -8.55 -14.64
C ALA A 49 4.53 -9.26 -15.95
N ASP A 50 3.23 -9.53 -16.17
CA ASP A 50 2.71 -10.20 -17.35
C ASP A 50 2.33 -9.23 -18.49
N ALA A 51 2.54 -7.94 -18.31
CA ALA A 51 2.25 -6.94 -19.35
C ALA A 51 3.11 -7.18 -20.59
N LYS A 52 2.49 -7.22 -21.77
CA LYS A 52 3.21 -7.34 -23.05
C LYS A 52 4.19 -6.18 -23.25
N LYS A 53 3.80 -5.01 -22.80
CA LYS A 53 4.62 -3.81 -22.75
C LYS A 53 4.38 -3.12 -21.43
N LEU A 54 5.37 -3.18 -20.55
CA LEU A 54 5.32 -2.49 -19.27
C LEU A 54 5.36 -0.98 -19.49
N LYS A 55 4.31 -0.29 -19.08
CA LYS A 55 4.21 1.15 -19.21
C LYS A 55 4.76 1.86 -17.98
N GLY A 56 5.52 2.92 -18.21
CA GLY A 56 6.07 3.75 -17.14
C GLY A 56 7.00 3.02 -16.16
N ASP A 57 7.47 1.83 -16.51
CA ASP A 57 8.24 0.96 -15.61
C ASP A 57 7.54 0.71 -14.26
N LEU A 58 6.21 0.70 -14.27
CA LEU A 58 5.35 0.60 -13.08
C LEU A 58 4.65 -0.75 -13.02
N MET A 59 4.84 -1.46 -11.91
CA MET A 59 4.11 -2.68 -11.58
C MET A 59 3.17 -2.45 -10.40
N LEU A 60 1.89 -2.78 -10.60
CA LEU A 60 0.84 -2.64 -9.59
C LEU A 60 0.29 -4.00 -9.12
N ASP A 61 0.90 -5.09 -9.56
CA ASP A 61 0.49 -6.47 -9.25
C ASP A 61 1.11 -7.04 -7.96
N HIS A 62 1.93 -6.25 -7.28
CA HIS A 62 2.49 -6.60 -5.98
C HIS A 62 2.80 -5.33 -5.18
N ARG A 63 2.79 -5.46 -3.85
CA ARG A 63 2.90 -4.30 -2.95
C ARG A 63 4.22 -3.55 -3.11
N ALA A 64 5.33 -4.26 -3.20
CA ALA A 64 6.64 -3.64 -3.38
C ALA A 64 6.72 -2.81 -4.67
N GLY A 65 6.08 -3.25 -5.76
CA GLY A 65 6.00 -2.51 -7.01
C GLY A 65 5.24 -1.20 -6.89
N VAL A 66 4.15 -1.19 -6.14
CA VAL A 66 3.36 0.02 -5.89
C VAL A 66 4.18 1.06 -5.12
N PHE A 67 4.93 0.65 -4.12
CA PHE A 67 5.77 1.55 -3.32
C PHE A 67 7.06 1.97 -4.04
N LYS A 68 7.67 1.08 -4.81
CA LYS A 68 8.80 1.42 -5.67
C LYS A 68 8.38 2.43 -6.74
N GLY A 69 7.20 2.21 -7.32
CA GLY A 69 6.69 2.99 -8.42
C GLY A 69 7.42 2.76 -9.73
N GLY A 70 7.28 3.72 -10.61
CA GLY A 70 7.88 3.69 -11.95
C GLY A 70 8.77 4.90 -12.22
N GLU A 71 8.83 5.31 -13.48
CA GLU A 71 9.69 6.40 -13.96
C GLU A 71 9.41 7.74 -13.26
N THR A 72 8.15 7.99 -12.86
CA THR A 72 7.74 9.23 -12.20
C THR A 72 7.95 9.22 -10.68
N GLY A 73 8.18 8.05 -10.10
CA GLY A 73 8.36 7.85 -8.68
C GLY A 73 7.35 6.87 -8.07
N PRO A 74 7.28 6.77 -6.73
CA PRO A 74 6.35 5.91 -6.03
C PRO A 74 4.90 6.16 -6.44
N ALA A 75 4.12 5.09 -6.64
CA ALA A 75 2.71 5.23 -6.98
C ALA A 75 1.87 5.66 -5.78
N ILE A 76 2.27 5.26 -4.59
CA ILE A 76 1.59 5.64 -3.35
C ILE A 76 2.58 6.09 -2.27
N VAL A 77 2.10 6.98 -1.41
CA VAL A 77 2.72 7.34 -0.14
C VAL A 77 1.78 6.84 0.95
N SER A 78 2.27 5.94 1.80
CA SER A 78 1.46 5.27 2.82
C SER A 78 0.70 6.27 3.69
N ALA A 79 -0.58 6.04 3.88
CA ALA A 79 -1.51 6.85 4.65
C ALA A 79 -1.72 8.29 4.13
N LYS A 80 -1.22 8.62 2.92
CA LYS A 80 -1.28 9.97 2.34
C LYS A 80 -1.81 9.94 0.91
N PRO A 81 -3.13 9.74 0.71
CA PRO A 81 -3.72 9.73 -0.63
C PRO A 81 -3.46 11.02 -1.40
N GLU A 82 -3.48 12.16 -0.73
CA GLU A 82 -3.23 13.49 -1.33
C GLU A 82 -1.80 13.67 -1.87
N GLN A 83 -0.88 12.80 -1.50
CA GLN A 83 0.50 12.79 -1.99
C GLN A 83 0.79 11.58 -2.89
N SER A 84 -0.22 10.79 -3.18
CA SER A 84 -0.08 9.54 -3.92
C SER A 84 -0.37 9.75 -5.40
N LEU A 85 0.63 9.47 -6.23
CA LEU A 85 0.55 9.62 -7.69
C LEU A 85 -0.58 8.78 -8.31
N LEU A 86 -0.82 7.58 -7.76
CA LEU A 86 -1.93 6.72 -8.17
C LEU A 86 -3.27 7.41 -8.00
N ILE A 87 -3.48 8.08 -6.87
CA ILE A 87 -4.75 8.79 -6.58
C ILE A 87 -4.91 9.96 -7.54
N GLU A 88 -3.88 10.77 -7.71
CA GLU A 88 -3.89 11.87 -8.68
C GLU A 88 -4.26 11.37 -10.09
N ALA A 89 -3.67 10.26 -10.51
CA ALA A 89 -3.92 9.70 -11.84
C ALA A 89 -5.38 9.24 -12.03
N ILE A 90 -5.97 8.58 -11.05
CA ILE A 90 -7.35 8.05 -11.17
C ILE A 90 -8.43 9.12 -10.98
N GLU A 91 -8.10 10.25 -10.35
CA GLU A 91 -9.00 11.38 -10.18
C GLU A 91 -9.28 12.14 -11.49
N TYR A 92 -8.40 11.99 -12.47
CA TYR A 92 -8.55 12.66 -13.77
C TYR A 92 -8.51 14.19 -13.74
N ASP A 93 -7.92 14.76 -12.70
CA ASP A 93 -7.78 16.21 -12.55
C ASP A 93 -6.58 16.78 -13.31
N ASN A 94 -5.63 15.92 -13.67
CA ASN A 94 -4.45 16.27 -14.45
C ASN A 94 -4.46 15.54 -15.79
N VAL A 95 -4.67 16.28 -16.88
CA VAL A 95 -4.79 15.72 -18.23
C VAL A 95 -3.55 14.95 -18.70
N ASP A 96 -2.39 15.24 -18.13
CA ASP A 96 -1.14 14.57 -18.46
C ASP A 96 -0.93 13.26 -17.69
N LEU A 97 -1.86 12.93 -16.78
CA LEU A 97 -1.73 11.79 -15.86
C LEU A 97 -3.02 11.00 -15.70
N GLU A 98 -3.88 10.94 -16.68
CA GLU A 98 -5.16 10.23 -16.59
C GLU A 98 -4.99 8.72 -16.70
N MET A 99 -5.37 7.98 -15.63
CA MET A 99 -5.40 6.52 -15.59
C MET A 99 -6.71 6.00 -14.96
N PRO A 100 -7.30 4.91 -15.50
CA PRO A 100 -6.90 4.19 -16.73
C PRO A 100 -7.13 5.03 -18.00
N PRO A 101 -6.38 4.77 -19.08
CA PRO A 101 -6.41 5.65 -20.26
C PRO A 101 -7.71 5.58 -21.07
N ARG A 102 -8.52 4.53 -20.89
CA ARG A 102 -9.76 4.32 -21.64
C ARG A 102 -11.00 4.90 -20.99
N GLY A 103 -10.90 5.42 -19.79
CA GLY A 103 -12.02 6.00 -19.07
C GLY A 103 -11.82 6.01 -17.57
N LYS A 104 -12.36 7.03 -16.94
CA LYS A 104 -12.29 7.22 -15.49
C LYS A 104 -13.00 6.10 -14.75
N LEU A 105 -12.44 5.68 -13.64
CA LEU A 105 -13.11 4.79 -12.69
C LEU A 105 -14.38 5.46 -12.13
N SER A 106 -15.28 4.68 -11.57
CA SER A 106 -16.44 5.23 -10.86
C SER A 106 -16.00 6.02 -9.62
N ASP A 107 -16.83 6.94 -9.18
CA ASP A 107 -16.57 7.70 -7.95
C ASP A 107 -16.39 6.80 -6.74
N GLN A 108 -17.14 5.69 -6.67
CA GLN A 108 -16.99 4.71 -5.59
C GLN A 108 -15.64 3.98 -5.66
N GLN A 109 -15.19 3.59 -6.83
CA GLN A 109 -13.88 2.96 -6.99
C GLN A 109 -12.75 3.92 -6.60
N ILE A 110 -12.84 5.18 -7.00
CA ILE A 110 -11.85 6.20 -6.59
C ILE A 110 -11.86 6.39 -5.07
N ALA A 111 -13.04 6.44 -4.45
CA ALA A 111 -13.16 6.53 -3.00
C ALA A 111 -12.57 5.29 -2.29
N ASP A 112 -12.78 4.11 -2.83
CA ASP A 112 -12.22 2.87 -2.30
C ASP A 112 -10.68 2.89 -2.37
N PHE A 113 -10.08 3.33 -3.48
CA PHE A 113 -8.63 3.48 -3.59
C PHE A 113 -8.08 4.52 -2.62
N THR A 114 -8.76 5.64 -2.45
CA THR A 114 -8.39 6.66 -1.48
C THR A 114 -8.39 6.11 -0.05
N GLU A 115 -9.44 5.36 0.32
CA GLU A 115 -9.53 4.69 1.61
C GLU A 115 -8.44 3.63 1.79
N TRP A 116 -8.16 2.84 0.76
CA TRP A 116 -7.10 1.85 0.78
C TRP A 116 -5.73 2.47 1.08
N VAL A 117 -5.39 3.58 0.41
CA VAL A 117 -4.14 4.31 0.68
C VAL A 117 -4.12 4.85 2.10
N LYS A 118 -5.23 5.42 2.60
CA LYS A 118 -5.35 5.89 4.00
C LYS A 118 -5.05 4.81 5.02
N ARG A 119 -5.47 3.57 4.74
CA ARG A 119 -5.21 2.40 5.60
C ARG A 119 -3.76 1.89 5.51
N GLY A 120 -2.90 2.53 4.72
CA GLY A 120 -1.51 2.11 4.52
C GLY A 120 -1.33 1.09 3.41
N ALA A 121 -2.26 1.02 2.46
CA ALA A 121 -2.26 0.08 1.34
C ALA A 121 -2.18 -1.39 1.79
N PRO A 122 -3.17 -1.87 2.54
CA PRO A 122 -3.23 -3.26 2.95
C PRO A 122 -3.09 -4.21 1.76
N TRP A 123 -2.24 -5.20 1.93
CA TRP A 123 -1.96 -6.23 0.94
C TRP A 123 -1.67 -7.53 1.64
N PRO A 124 -2.21 -8.66 1.18
CA PRO A 124 -1.88 -9.96 1.74
C PRO A 124 -0.38 -10.23 1.65
N LYS A 125 0.16 -10.95 2.62
CA LYS A 125 1.55 -11.37 2.60
C LYS A 125 1.81 -12.18 1.33
N GLU A 126 2.74 -11.71 0.52
CA GLU A 126 3.10 -12.37 -0.73
C GLU A 126 4.09 -13.51 -0.47
N ALA A 127 3.98 -14.59 -1.26
CA ALA A 127 4.97 -15.64 -1.26
C ALA A 127 6.32 -15.10 -1.74
N ALA A 128 7.38 -15.53 -1.05
CA ALA A 128 8.75 -15.16 -1.43
C ALA A 128 9.14 -15.71 -2.81
#